data_726dcf012bc5eb4900ed6cb84507952b
#
_entry.id   726dcf012bc5eb4900ed6cb84507952b
#
_cell.length_a   1.000
_cell.length_b   1.000
_cell.length_c   1.000
_cell.angle_alpha   90.00
_cell.angle_beta   90.00
_cell.angle_gamma   90.00
#
_symmetry.space_group_name_H-M   'P 1'
#
loop_
_entity.id
_entity.type
_entity.pdbx_description
1 polymer ?
#
loop_
_entity_poly.entity_id
_entity_poly.type
_entity_poly.pdbx_seq_one_letter_code
_entity_poly.pdbx_strand_id
1 'polypeptide(L)'
;MRILSWNCRGLGNPPAVLQCQKKAQEHKPDIIFLMETKLVQDKGREILEKCGFLNGWESPREGLSGGLLLGWQQNVTLHIQYGSKHLIHVDLLDHKGTPLSITFIYGQPDHTKREAFWLELKQLKPITKPIWLCIGDFNQVLCHEDKFSFNTRSIARADSFFNTLNDLELCELEAKSQRFTWMNRREDEAFVMEKL
;
A
#
# COMPACT_ATOMS: atom_id res chain seq x y z
N MET A 1 3.96 -13.93 -10.50
CA MET A 1 3.20 -12.68 -10.37
C MET A 1 4.11 -11.63 -9.73
N ARG A 2 4.17 -10.43 -10.31
CA ARG A 2 4.97 -9.30 -9.82
C ARG A 2 4.03 -8.15 -9.46
N ILE A 3 4.18 -7.60 -8.26
CA ILE A 3 3.38 -6.49 -7.76
C ILE A 3 4.29 -5.28 -7.55
N LEU A 4 3.90 -4.12 -8.07
CA LEU A 4 4.53 -2.84 -7.77
C LEU A 4 3.61 -2.05 -6.84
N SER A 5 4.04 -1.83 -5.61
CA SER A 5 3.35 -0.97 -4.64
C SER A 5 4.17 0.31 -4.44
N TRP A 6 3.53 1.49 -4.63
CA TRP A 6 4.25 2.75 -4.58
C TRP A 6 3.40 3.91 -4.04
N ASN A 7 3.87 4.54 -2.96
CA ASN A 7 3.35 5.82 -2.50
C ASN A 7 3.91 6.94 -3.40
N CYS A 8 3.10 7.41 -4.36
CA CYS A 8 3.52 8.34 -5.41
C CYS A 8 3.43 9.82 -5.01
N ARG A 9 2.80 10.12 -3.87
CA ARG A 9 2.65 11.49 -3.31
C ARG A 9 2.05 12.52 -4.28
N GLY A 10 1.24 12.06 -5.21
CA GLY A 10 0.50 12.85 -6.19
C GLY A 10 0.84 12.52 -7.64
N LEU A 11 -0.21 12.30 -8.45
CA LEU A 11 -0.13 12.04 -9.89
C LEU A 11 -0.81 13.16 -10.71
N GLY A 12 -1.03 14.31 -10.10
CA GLY A 12 -1.72 15.42 -10.74
C GLY A 12 -0.90 16.23 -11.76
N ASN A 13 0.39 15.91 -11.95
CA ASN A 13 1.26 16.61 -12.90
C ASN A 13 1.98 15.67 -13.86
N PRO A 14 2.33 16.14 -15.09
CA PRO A 14 2.96 15.30 -16.10
C PRO A 14 4.27 14.62 -15.68
N PRO A 15 5.21 15.26 -14.94
CA PRO A 15 6.43 14.60 -14.48
C PRO A 15 6.16 13.39 -13.58
N ALA A 16 5.18 13.46 -12.66
CA ALA A 16 4.84 12.35 -11.79
C ALA A 16 4.23 11.18 -12.57
N VAL A 17 3.36 11.47 -13.55
CA VAL A 17 2.81 10.46 -14.46
C VAL A 17 3.92 9.80 -15.27
N LEU A 18 4.86 10.56 -15.81
CA LEU A 18 6.01 10.03 -16.54
C LEU A 18 6.88 9.12 -15.66
N GLN A 19 7.07 9.48 -14.38
CA GLN A 19 7.79 8.64 -13.43
C GLN A 19 7.05 7.32 -13.20
N CYS A 20 5.71 7.36 -13.08
CA CYS A 20 4.89 6.16 -12.96
C CYS A 20 5.05 5.24 -14.18
N GLN A 21 4.97 5.80 -15.39
CA GLN A 21 5.18 5.05 -16.65
C GLN A 21 6.57 4.40 -16.70
N LYS A 22 7.63 5.14 -16.35
CA LYS A 22 9.00 4.59 -16.31
C LYS A 22 9.10 3.41 -15.34
N LYS A 23 8.54 3.52 -14.12
CA LYS A 23 8.52 2.41 -13.16
C LYS A 23 7.74 1.20 -13.70
N ALA A 24 6.59 1.41 -14.31
CA ALA A 24 5.82 0.34 -14.92
C ALA A 24 6.58 -0.36 -16.05
N GLN A 25 7.29 0.38 -16.90
CA GLN A 25 8.13 -0.15 -17.99
C GLN A 25 9.35 -0.92 -17.46
N GLU A 26 10.02 -0.39 -16.43
CA GLU A 26 11.22 -0.98 -15.84
C GLU A 26 10.92 -2.29 -15.12
N HIS A 27 9.89 -2.27 -14.26
CA HIS A 27 9.57 -3.41 -13.41
C HIS A 27 8.59 -4.40 -14.02
N LYS A 28 7.86 -4.00 -15.07
CA LYS A 28 6.84 -4.82 -15.78
C LYS A 28 5.94 -5.59 -14.81
N PRO A 29 5.22 -4.90 -13.92
CA PRO A 29 4.39 -5.57 -12.94
C PRO A 29 3.11 -6.14 -13.57
N ASP A 30 2.64 -7.25 -13.01
CA ASP A 30 1.32 -7.83 -13.32
C ASP A 30 0.21 -7.00 -12.64
N ILE A 31 0.52 -6.45 -11.45
CA ILE A 31 -0.39 -5.59 -10.67
C ILE A 31 0.39 -4.35 -10.21
N ILE A 32 -0.20 -3.17 -10.36
CA ILE A 32 0.32 -1.90 -9.83
C ILE A 32 -0.65 -1.32 -8.80
N PHE A 33 -0.13 -0.98 -7.63
CA PHE A 33 -0.85 -0.28 -6.58
C PHE A 33 -0.19 1.06 -6.27
N LEU A 34 -0.95 2.14 -6.44
CA LEU A 34 -0.49 3.51 -6.24
C LEU A 34 -1.27 4.15 -5.09
N MET A 35 -0.54 4.69 -4.14
CA MET A 35 -1.08 5.36 -2.96
C MET A 35 -0.79 6.85 -2.99
N GLU A 36 -1.60 7.64 -2.30
CA GLU A 36 -1.55 9.11 -2.29
C GLU A 36 -1.59 9.71 -3.70
N THR A 37 -2.42 9.16 -4.57
CA THR A 37 -2.51 9.63 -5.96
C THR A 37 -2.98 11.09 -6.06
N LYS A 38 -3.76 11.56 -5.07
CA LYS A 38 -4.39 12.89 -5.01
C LYS A 38 -5.24 13.20 -6.24
N LEU A 39 -5.69 12.17 -6.95
CA LEU A 39 -6.54 12.30 -8.10
C LEU A 39 -7.99 12.52 -7.68
N VAL A 40 -8.70 13.31 -8.47
CA VAL A 40 -10.16 13.38 -8.42
C VAL A 40 -10.74 12.18 -9.15
N GLN A 41 -12.03 11.92 -8.93
CA GLN A 41 -12.75 10.82 -9.55
C GLN A 41 -12.57 10.79 -11.08
N ASP A 42 -12.53 9.58 -11.64
CA ASP A 42 -12.42 9.30 -13.08
C ASP A 42 -11.08 9.71 -13.75
N LYS A 43 -10.07 10.11 -12.96
CA LYS A 43 -8.73 10.43 -13.49
C LYS A 43 -7.74 9.28 -13.42
N GLY A 44 -7.99 8.30 -12.59
CA GLY A 44 -7.09 7.15 -12.42
C GLY A 44 -7.00 6.28 -13.65
N ARG A 45 -8.11 6.06 -14.35
CA ARG A 45 -8.16 5.22 -15.55
C ARG A 45 -7.19 5.70 -16.65
N GLU A 46 -7.20 6.99 -16.96
CA GLU A 46 -6.30 7.58 -17.96
C GLU A 46 -4.81 7.34 -17.61
N ILE A 47 -4.47 7.40 -16.32
CA ILE A 47 -3.10 7.15 -15.85
C ILE A 47 -2.74 5.68 -15.96
N LEU A 48 -3.65 4.76 -15.60
CA LEU A 48 -3.44 3.33 -15.75
C LEU A 48 -3.21 2.96 -17.22
N GLU A 49 -4.03 3.46 -18.14
CA GLU A 49 -3.89 3.24 -19.58
C GLU A 49 -2.52 3.72 -20.09
N LYS A 50 -2.06 4.90 -19.65
CA LYS A 50 -0.70 5.41 -19.96
C LYS A 50 0.42 4.53 -19.41
N CYS A 51 0.16 3.81 -18.31
CA CYS A 51 1.10 2.86 -17.72
C CYS A 51 0.97 1.43 -18.29
N GLY A 52 0.05 1.20 -19.24
CA GLY A 52 -0.16 -0.10 -19.89
C GLY A 52 -1.11 -1.04 -19.15
N PHE A 53 -1.99 -0.51 -18.29
CA PHE A 53 -3.01 -1.29 -17.58
C PHE A 53 -4.41 -0.91 -18.08
N LEU A 54 -5.15 -1.90 -18.61
CA LEU A 54 -6.51 -1.71 -19.12
C LEU A 54 -7.57 -2.01 -18.07
N ASN A 55 -7.23 -2.78 -17.05
CA ASN A 55 -8.09 -3.07 -15.91
C ASN A 55 -7.66 -2.26 -14.71
N GLY A 56 -8.62 -1.76 -13.93
CA GLY A 56 -8.30 -0.99 -12.73
C GLY A 56 -9.49 -0.67 -11.85
N TRP A 57 -9.15 -0.23 -10.65
CA TRP A 57 -10.07 0.28 -9.65
C TRP A 57 -9.47 1.53 -8.99
N GLU A 58 -10.30 2.50 -8.64
CA GLU A 58 -9.85 3.73 -7.99
C GLU A 58 -10.72 4.09 -6.78
N SER A 59 -10.09 4.65 -5.75
CA SER A 59 -10.71 5.46 -4.73
C SER A 59 -10.17 6.88 -4.87
N PRO A 60 -11.01 7.89 -5.17
CA PRO A 60 -10.55 9.25 -5.35
C PRO A 60 -10.06 9.84 -4.02
N ARG A 61 -9.33 10.95 -4.10
CA ARG A 61 -8.92 11.71 -2.92
C ARG A 61 -10.11 12.25 -2.14
N GLU A 62 -9.95 12.35 -0.82
CA GLU A 62 -10.84 13.13 0.05
C GLU A 62 -10.15 14.44 0.43
N GLY A 63 -10.75 15.57 0.03
CA GLY A 63 -10.12 16.89 0.21
C GLY A 63 -8.81 17.01 -0.58
N LEU A 64 -7.68 17.20 0.10
CA LEU A 64 -6.35 17.39 -0.52
C LEU A 64 -5.42 16.17 -0.34
N SER A 65 -5.90 15.05 0.24
CA SER A 65 -5.09 13.91 0.59
C SER A 65 -5.68 12.59 0.13
N GLY A 66 -4.88 11.52 0.17
CA GLY A 66 -5.30 10.18 -0.17
C GLY A 66 -5.40 9.92 -1.67
N GLY A 67 -6.30 9.04 -2.03
CA GLY A 67 -6.49 8.50 -3.37
C GLY A 67 -5.68 7.23 -3.59
N LEU A 68 -6.39 6.15 -3.94
CA LEU A 68 -5.81 4.84 -4.26
C LEU A 68 -6.13 4.49 -5.71
N LEU A 69 -5.18 3.81 -6.35
CA LEU A 69 -5.34 3.34 -7.71
C LEU A 69 -4.71 1.96 -7.84
N LEU A 70 -5.51 0.99 -8.24
CA LEU A 70 -5.08 -0.39 -8.51
C LEU A 70 -5.25 -0.67 -9.99
N GLY A 71 -4.19 -1.14 -10.65
CA GLY A 71 -4.23 -1.58 -12.04
C GLY A 71 -3.71 -3.01 -12.17
N TRP A 72 -4.25 -3.79 -13.12
CA TRP A 72 -3.76 -5.14 -13.39
C TRP A 72 -3.79 -5.50 -14.86
N GLN A 73 -2.90 -6.40 -15.26
CA GLN A 73 -2.78 -6.88 -16.63
C GLN A 73 -3.96 -7.81 -17.01
N GLN A 74 -4.25 -7.93 -18.30
CA GLN A 74 -5.36 -8.72 -18.80
C GLN A 74 -5.27 -10.22 -18.46
N ASN A 75 -4.07 -10.74 -18.28
CA ASN A 75 -3.83 -12.14 -17.89
C ASN A 75 -4.00 -12.40 -16.39
N VAL A 76 -4.32 -11.38 -15.59
CA VAL A 76 -4.63 -11.50 -14.16
C VAL A 76 -6.12 -11.47 -13.95
N THR A 77 -6.70 -12.57 -13.50
CA THR A 77 -8.10 -12.62 -13.07
C THR A 77 -8.17 -12.23 -11.60
N LEU A 78 -8.69 -11.02 -11.35
CA LEU A 78 -8.74 -10.40 -10.04
C LEU A 78 -10.18 -9.94 -9.76
N HIS A 79 -10.70 -10.25 -8.56
CA HIS A 79 -12.03 -9.87 -8.10
C HIS A 79 -11.92 -8.98 -6.86
N ILE A 80 -12.42 -7.73 -6.97
CA ILE A 80 -12.50 -6.81 -5.84
C ILE A 80 -13.60 -7.30 -4.90
N GLN A 81 -13.25 -7.60 -3.66
CA GLN A 81 -14.16 -8.02 -2.59
C GLN A 81 -14.57 -6.85 -1.70
N TYR A 82 -13.62 -5.92 -1.49
CA TYR A 82 -13.82 -4.73 -0.67
C TYR A 82 -12.93 -3.58 -1.13
N GLY A 83 -13.42 -2.36 -1.05
CA GLY A 83 -12.66 -1.16 -1.37
C GLY A 83 -13.05 0.03 -0.52
N SER A 84 -12.06 0.73 0.03
CA SER A 84 -12.20 1.96 0.78
C SER A 84 -11.11 2.96 0.42
N LYS A 85 -11.04 4.06 1.13
CA LYS A 85 -9.93 5.04 1.01
C LYS A 85 -8.60 4.54 1.57
N HIS A 86 -8.60 3.45 2.30
CA HIS A 86 -7.45 2.87 2.98
C HIS A 86 -7.09 1.48 2.47
N LEU A 87 -8.07 0.70 2.04
CA LEU A 87 -7.92 -0.72 1.73
C LEU A 87 -8.54 -1.06 0.38
N ILE A 88 -7.86 -1.93 -0.37
CA ILE A 88 -8.45 -2.64 -1.50
C ILE A 88 -8.18 -4.12 -1.27
N HIS A 89 -9.23 -4.89 -1.00
CA HIS A 89 -9.15 -6.33 -0.79
C HIS A 89 -9.62 -7.07 -2.03
N VAL A 90 -8.79 -7.98 -2.51
CA VAL A 90 -9.04 -8.71 -3.74
C VAL A 90 -8.79 -10.20 -3.56
N ASP A 91 -9.53 -11.00 -4.31
CA ASP A 91 -9.27 -12.42 -4.53
C ASP A 91 -8.73 -12.65 -5.93
N LEU A 92 -7.78 -13.55 -6.06
CA LEU A 92 -7.22 -13.98 -7.33
C LEU A 92 -6.69 -15.41 -7.27
N LEU A 93 -6.33 -15.94 -8.44
CA LEU A 93 -5.60 -17.21 -8.56
C LEU A 93 -4.13 -16.92 -8.88
N ASP A 94 -3.23 -17.65 -8.26
CA ASP A 94 -1.82 -17.60 -8.66
C ASP A 94 -1.60 -18.34 -9.99
N HIS A 95 -0.36 -18.37 -10.48
CA HIS A 95 0.01 -19.04 -11.74
C HIS A 95 -0.16 -20.56 -11.71
N LYS A 96 -0.40 -21.16 -10.53
CA LYS A 96 -0.69 -22.58 -10.32
C LYS A 96 -2.19 -22.85 -10.10
N GLY A 97 -3.01 -21.82 -10.13
CA GLY A 97 -4.44 -21.90 -9.84
C GLY A 97 -4.78 -21.93 -8.35
N THR A 98 -3.83 -21.57 -7.46
CA THR A 98 -4.07 -21.53 -6.03
C THR A 98 -4.82 -20.24 -5.66
N PRO A 99 -5.97 -20.32 -4.97
CA PRO A 99 -6.69 -19.13 -4.54
C PRO A 99 -5.94 -18.42 -3.42
N LEU A 100 -5.81 -17.09 -3.55
CA LEU A 100 -5.23 -16.21 -2.54
C LEU A 100 -5.97 -14.89 -2.48
N SER A 101 -5.89 -14.24 -1.33
CA SER A 101 -6.36 -12.87 -1.13
C SER A 101 -5.18 -11.92 -1.01
N ILE A 102 -5.31 -10.72 -1.57
CA ILE A 102 -4.36 -9.63 -1.36
C ILE A 102 -5.13 -8.43 -0.82
N THR A 103 -4.63 -7.85 0.25
CA THR A 103 -5.09 -6.55 0.75
C THR A 103 -4.02 -5.51 0.44
N PHE A 104 -4.34 -4.58 -0.44
CA PHE A 104 -3.53 -3.41 -0.74
C PHE A 104 -3.83 -2.33 0.29
N ILE A 105 -2.80 -1.82 0.97
CA ILE A 105 -2.94 -1.00 2.18
C ILE A 105 -2.33 0.38 1.98
N TYR A 106 -3.10 1.41 2.30
CA TYR A 106 -2.63 2.74 2.64
C TYR A 106 -3.11 3.08 4.05
N GLY A 107 -2.30 2.75 5.04
CA GLY A 107 -2.60 2.89 6.46
C GLY A 107 -2.89 4.34 6.85
N GLN A 108 -3.57 4.50 7.99
CA GLN A 108 -3.98 5.81 8.47
C GLN A 108 -2.78 6.63 9.00
N PRO A 109 -2.41 7.77 8.35
CA PRO A 109 -1.30 8.60 8.81
C PRO A 109 -1.57 9.25 10.18
N ASP A 110 -2.83 9.65 10.42
CA ASP A 110 -3.25 10.24 11.69
C ASP A 110 -3.36 9.15 12.77
N HIS A 111 -2.44 9.21 13.72
CA HIS A 111 -2.34 8.23 14.80
C HIS A 111 -3.59 8.13 15.68
N THR A 112 -4.44 9.17 15.74
CA THR A 112 -5.68 9.17 16.54
C THR A 112 -6.79 8.34 15.88
N LYS A 113 -6.68 8.08 14.57
CA LYS A 113 -7.68 7.35 13.78
C LYS A 113 -7.25 5.94 13.41
N ARG A 114 -6.06 5.49 13.84
CA ARG A 114 -5.51 4.17 13.47
C ARG A 114 -6.32 3.01 13.99
N GLU A 115 -6.92 3.12 15.16
CA GLU A 115 -7.76 2.05 15.72
C GLU A 115 -8.94 1.70 14.80
N ALA A 116 -9.61 2.70 14.24
CA ALA A 116 -10.68 2.47 13.28
C ALA A 116 -10.19 1.76 12.01
N PHE A 117 -9.00 2.12 11.53
CA PHE A 117 -8.35 1.46 10.40
C PHE A 117 -7.99 -0.01 10.72
N TRP A 118 -7.45 -0.31 11.91
CA TRP A 118 -7.16 -1.68 12.32
C TRP A 118 -8.41 -2.54 12.45
N LEU A 119 -9.51 -1.95 12.95
CA LEU A 119 -10.81 -2.64 13.00
C LEU A 119 -11.33 -2.95 11.58
N GLU A 120 -11.21 -2.01 10.65
CA GLU A 120 -11.56 -2.21 9.24
C GLU A 120 -10.77 -3.37 8.63
N LEU A 121 -9.44 -3.42 8.85
CA LEU A 121 -8.59 -4.51 8.38
C LEU A 121 -9.01 -5.87 8.97
N LYS A 122 -9.30 -5.92 10.29
CA LYS A 122 -9.75 -7.14 10.98
C LYS A 122 -11.08 -7.69 10.43
N GLN A 123 -11.97 -6.81 9.97
CA GLN A 123 -13.25 -7.22 9.36
C GLN A 123 -13.08 -7.99 8.05
N LEU A 124 -11.92 -7.93 7.40
CA LEU A 124 -11.64 -8.69 6.19
C LEU A 124 -11.29 -10.16 6.45
N LYS A 125 -10.79 -10.51 7.66
CA LYS A 125 -10.35 -11.89 7.97
C LYS A 125 -11.37 -12.98 7.61
N PRO A 126 -12.68 -12.84 7.87
CA PRO A 126 -13.66 -13.87 7.52
C PRO A 126 -13.85 -14.14 6.03
N ILE A 127 -13.47 -13.20 5.17
CA ILE A 127 -13.62 -13.31 3.71
C ILE A 127 -12.31 -13.62 2.99
N THR A 128 -11.18 -13.70 3.70
CA THR A 128 -9.88 -13.99 3.10
C THR A 128 -9.75 -15.47 2.70
N LYS A 129 -8.98 -15.72 1.65
CA LYS A 129 -8.53 -17.07 1.30
C LYS A 129 -7.44 -17.53 2.28
N PRO A 130 -7.15 -18.87 2.34
CA PRO A 130 -6.13 -19.39 3.25
C PRO A 130 -4.74 -18.76 3.09
N ILE A 131 -4.39 -18.32 1.88
CA ILE A 131 -3.20 -17.54 1.63
C ILE A 131 -3.61 -16.07 1.55
N TRP A 132 -3.17 -15.27 2.51
CA TRP A 132 -3.48 -13.86 2.59
C TRP A 132 -2.21 -13.01 2.63
N LEU A 133 -2.07 -12.09 1.69
CA LEU A 133 -0.98 -11.13 1.60
C LEU A 133 -1.49 -9.71 1.87
N CYS A 134 -0.81 -9.00 2.75
CA CYS A 134 -1.00 -7.56 2.96
C CYS A 134 0.22 -6.81 2.40
N ILE A 135 0.00 -5.80 1.55
CA ILE A 135 1.09 -5.04 0.91
C ILE A 135 0.71 -3.57 0.77
N GLY A 136 1.65 -2.67 1.09
CA GLY A 136 1.45 -1.24 0.94
C GLY A 136 2.26 -0.42 1.92
N ASP A 137 1.79 0.78 2.19
CA ASP A 137 2.32 1.69 3.20
C ASP A 137 1.39 1.66 4.42
N PHE A 138 1.84 1.03 5.49
CA PHE A 138 1.04 0.90 6.73
C PHE A 138 1.01 2.18 7.56
N ASN A 139 1.83 3.17 7.21
CA ASN A 139 2.02 4.41 7.99
C ASN A 139 2.33 4.16 9.47
N GLN A 140 2.91 2.99 9.77
CA GLN A 140 3.31 2.58 11.12
C GLN A 140 4.49 1.62 11.05
N VAL A 141 5.46 1.83 11.95
CA VAL A 141 6.57 0.90 12.18
C VAL A 141 6.11 -0.25 13.07
N LEU A 142 6.63 -1.44 12.82
CA LEU A 142 6.29 -2.65 13.58
C LEU A 142 7.08 -2.75 14.88
N CYS A 143 8.36 -2.40 14.84
CA CYS A 143 9.25 -2.48 15.99
C CYS A 143 10.24 -1.30 16.03
N HIS A 144 11.03 -1.20 17.11
CA HIS A 144 12.01 -0.12 17.29
C HIS A 144 13.11 -0.13 16.23
N GLU A 145 13.49 -1.31 15.78
CA GLU A 145 14.51 -1.51 14.75
C GLU A 145 14.07 -1.01 13.37
N ASP A 146 12.78 -0.83 13.14
CA ASP A 146 12.22 -0.31 11.89
C ASP A 146 12.20 1.22 11.82
N LYS A 147 12.76 1.87 12.85
CA LYS A 147 12.92 3.32 12.92
C LYS A 147 14.36 3.69 13.26
N PHE A 148 14.95 4.55 12.45
CA PHE A 148 16.17 5.25 12.77
C PHE A 148 15.86 6.72 13.06
N SER A 149 16.25 7.21 14.24
CA SER A 149 16.10 8.61 14.64
C SER A 149 17.13 8.94 15.73
N PHE A 150 17.71 10.11 15.66
CA PHE A 150 18.58 10.63 16.74
C PHE A 150 17.77 10.97 18.01
N ASN A 151 16.49 11.20 17.89
CA ASN A 151 15.56 11.41 19.00
C ASN A 151 14.90 10.09 19.40
N THR A 152 15.25 9.58 20.58
CA THR A 152 14.74 8.32 21.16
C THR A 152 13.30 8.41 21.69
N ARG A 153 12.45 9.27 21.11
CA ARG A 153 11.02 9.25 21.49
C ARG A 153 10.46 7.89 21.19
N SER A 154 9.92 7.24 22.22
CA SER A 154 9.32 5.93 22.14
C SER A 154 8.36 5.85 20.95
N ILE A 155 8.36 4.72 20.26
CA ILE A 155 7.35 4.38 19.27
C ILE A 155 6.06 4.10 20.06
N ALA A 156 5.38 5.17 20.43
CA ALA A 156 4.09 5.06 21.09
C ALA A 156 3.16 4.28 20.16
N ARG A 157 2.64 3.11 20.64
CA ARG A 157 1.61 2.30 19.95
C ARG A 157 2.11 1.32 18.88
N ALA A 158 3.39 0.96 18.82
CA ALA A 158 3.82 -0.22 18.06
C ALA A 158 3.05 -1.47 18.51
N ASP A 159 2.73 -1.55 19.81
CA ASP A 159 1.99 -2.68 20.40
C ASP A 159 0.61 -2.91 19.77
N SER A 160 -0.13 -1.84 19.43
CA SER A 160 -1.45 -1.97 18.78
C SER A 160 -1.34 -2.57 17.37
N PHE A 161 -0.34 -2.17 16.60
CA PHE A 161 -0.07 -2.73 15.27
C PHE A 161 0.38 -4.18 15.37
N PHE A 162 1.36 -4.47 16.22
CA PHE A 162 1.84 -5.81 16.48
C PHE A 162 0.72 -6.76 16.92
N ASN A 163 -0.12 -6.33 17.87
CA ASN A 163 -1.27 -7.11 18.31
C ASN A 163 -2.27 -7.35 17.18
N THR A 164 -2.50 -6.35 16.32
CA THR A 164 -3.38 -6.51 15.15
C THR A 164 -2.84 -7.56 14.19
N LEU A 165 -1.54 -7.57 13.88
CA LEU A 165 -0.96 -8.59 13.03
C LEU A 165 -1.07 -9.99 13.65
N ASN A 166 -0.86 -10.13 14.95
CA ASN A 166 -1.04 -11.40 15.67
C ASN A 166 -2.48 -11.90 15.62
N ASP A 167 -3.48 -11.03 15.87
CA ASP A 167 -4.90 -11.37 15.79
C ASP A 167 -5.30 -11.84 14.38
N LEU A 168 -4.65 -11.28 13.36
CA LEU A 168 -4.85 -11.64 11.97
C LEU A 168 -4.00 -12.83 11.50
N GLU A 169 -3.10 -13.35 12.36
CA GLU A 169 -2.13 -14.41 12.03
C GLU A 169 -1.23 -14.03 10.86
N LEU A 170 -0.90 -12.73 10.74
CA LEU A 170 0.00 -12.20 9.73
C LEU A 170 1.43 -12.13 10.27
N CYS A 171 2.39 -12.47 9.43
CA CYS A 171 3.81 -12.33 9.70
C CYS A 171 4.48 -11.47 8.63
N GLU A 172 5.55 -10.80 9.01
CA GLU A 172 6.34 -10.02 8.08
C GLU A 172 7.13 -10.95 7.13
N LEU A 173 7.12 -10.59 5.83
CA LEU A 173 7.97 -11.24 4.85
C LEU A 173 9.36 -10.59 4.84
N GLU A 174 10.40 -11.41 4.79
CA GLU A 174 11.78 -10.92 4.72
C GLU A 174 12.03 -10.12 3.43
N ALA A 175 12.51 -8.89 3.59
CA ALA A 175 12.89 -8.04 2.47
C ALA A 175 14.32 -8.33 2.02
N LYS A 176 14.53 -8.46 0.70
CA LYS A 176 15.86 -8.68 0.10
C LYS A 176 16.61 -7.39 -0.26
N SER A 177 16.13 -6.24 0.18
CA SER A 177 16.68 -4.93 -0.18
C SER A 177 16.88 -4.02 1.03
N GLN A 178 16.89 -2.70 0.82
CA GLN A 178 17.06 -1.71 1.87
C GLN A 178 16.01 -1.88 2.97
N ARG A 179 16.45 -1.83 4.23
CA ARG A 179 15.60 -1.97 5.40
C ARG A 179 14.55 -0.86 5.49
N PHE A 180 14.97 0.39 5.28
CA PHE A 180 14.09 1.55 5.41
C PHE A 180 13.45 1.91 4.08
N THR A 181 12.14 2.10 4.07
CA THR A 181 11.35 2.43 2.88
C THR A 181 11.00 3.91 2.78
N TRP A 182 11.15 4.66 3.86
CA TRP A 182 10.85 6.08 3.96
C TRP A 182 11.92 6.88 4.71
N MET A 183 12.11 8.15 4.31
CA MET A 183 12.92 9.12 5.03
C MET A 183 12.27 10.52 4.93
N ASN A 184 12.45 11.33 5.97
CA ASN A 184 11.85 12.66 6.05
C ASN A 184 12.65 13.77 5.32
N ARG A 185 13.80 13.46 4.75
CA ARG A 185 14.70 14.40 4.04
C ARG A 185 15.10 15.63 4.86
N ARG A 186 15.09 15.55 6.18
CA ARG A 186 15.64 16.55 7.08
C ARG A 186 17.10 16.21 7.39
N GLU A 187 17.84 17.17 7.95
CA GLU A 187 19.25 17.01 8.31
C GLU A 187 19.40 16.92 9.83
N ASP A 188 20.60 16.52 10.28
CA ASP A 188 21.03 16.45 11.67
C ASP A 188 20.06 15.67 12.59
N GLU A 189 19.82 16.19 13.77
CA GLU A 189 19.00 15.56 14.81
C GLU A 189 17.51 15.35 14.41
N ALA A 190 17.06 16.05 13.36
CA ALA A 190 15.72 15.93 12.85
C ALA A 190 15.56 14.83 11.78
N PHE A 191 16.66 14.16 11.40
CA PHE A 191 16.64 13.08 10.41
C PHE A 191 15.94 11.82 10.95
N VAL A 192 15.05 11.25 10.16
CA VAL A 192 14.31 10.02 10.49
C VAL A 192 14.20 9.14 9.26
N MET A 193 14.46 7.84 9.43
CA MET A 193 14.10 6.79 8.47
C MET A 193 13.16 5.78 9.12
N GLU A 194 12.22 5.26 8.34
CA GLU A 194 11.23 4.29 8.81
C GLU A 194 10.99 3.20 7.74
N LYS A 195 10.67 1.99 8.20
CA LYS A 195 10.10 0.92 7.41
C LYS A 195 8.59 0.93 7.64
N LEU A 196 7.84 1.31 6.62
CA LEU A 196 6.40 1.55 6.69
C LEU A 196 5.61 0.51 5.89
#